data_0fb448ae422373fff8e3ed63f110020f
#
_entry.id   0fb448ae422373fff8e3ed63f110020f
#
_cell.length_a   1.000
_cell.length_b   1.000
_cell.length_c   1.000
_cell.angle_alpha   90.00
_cell.angle_beta   90.00
_cell.angle_gamma   90.00
#
_symmetry.space_group_name_H-M   'P 1'
#
loop_
_entity.id
_entity.type
_entity.pdbx_description
1 polymer ?
#
loop_
_entity_poly.entity_id
_entity_poly.type
_entity_poly.pdbx_seq_one_letter_code
_entity_poly.pdbx_strand_id
1 'polypeptide(L)'
;MKKAIILTGALVVLTLMAFNNKEVHTEVFKVDTKASTLEWYAEKVSGKHNGIIQLLSGDIKNDHGHLSGTFEIDMNSIEDKDMEAGKGKTKLETHLKSADFFDAAKFPTAKFVITSVAPLTGVKAGGPNFTVKGLLTIKDKTNEISFDALIKLEQNKLSCAGSAIVDRSKFDIKYGSKTFFADIGNKMINDEFTIKLNVVAVK
;
A
#
# COMPACT_ATOMS: atom_id res chain seq x y z
N MET A 1 -8.59 54.89 -73.52
CA MET A 1 -7.58 54.04 -72.77
C MET A 1 -8.19 53.74 -71.39
N LYS A 2 -8.78 52.54 -71.22
CA LYS A 2 -9.42 52.14 -69.99
C LYS A 2 -8.39 51.20 -69.23
N LYS A 3 -7.94 51.62 -68.07
CA LYS A 3 -7.05 50.78 -67.20
C LYS A 3 -7.95 49.86 -66.40
N ALA A 4 -7.75 48.53 -66.54
CA ALA A 4 -8.36 47.50 -65.70
C ALA A 4 -7.53 47.35 -64.46
N ILE A 5 -8.17 47.48 -63.28
CA ILE A 5 -7.55 47.19 -61.98
C ILE A 5 -7.92 45.73 -61.63
N ILE A 6 -6.93 44.85 -61.58
CA ILE A 6 -7.07 43.48 -61.17
C ILE A 6 -6.90 43.45 -59.62
N LEU A 7 -8.01 43.13 -58.92
CA LEU A 7 -8.04 42.95 -57.45
C LEU A 7 -7.74 41.51 -57.14
N THR A 8 -6.50 41.21 -56.69
CA THR A 8 -6.10 39.89 -56.20
C THR A 8 -6.57 39.70 -54.75
N GLY A 9 -7.69 38.96 -54.61
CA GLY A 9 -8.18 38.55 -53.29
C GLY A 9 -7.28 37.44 -52.70
N ALA A 10 -6.57 37.73 -51.62
CA ALA A 10 -5.86 36.74 -50.83
C ALA A 10 -6.86 36.00 -49.94
N LEU A 11 -7.11 34.70 -50.25
CA LEU A 11 -7.90 33.79 -49.44
C LEU A 11 -7.07 33.32 -48.24
N VAL A 12 -7.30 33.91 -47.07
CA VAL A 12 -6.71 33.43 -45.82
C VAL A 12 -7.45 32.18 -45.35
N VAL A 13 -6.86 31.02 -45.59
CA VAL A 13 -7.38 29.74 -45.05
C VAL A 13 -6.97 29.67 -43.57
N LEU A 14 -7.92 29.95 -42.68
CA LEU A 14 -7.75 29.77 -41.23
C LEU A 14 -7.90 28.27 -40.92
N THR A 15 -6.79 27.55 -40.83
CA THR A 15 -6.80 26.16 -40.34
C THR A 15 -7.03 26.17 -38.84
N LEU A 16 -8.27 25.88 -38.43
CA LEU A 16 -8.59 25.55 -37.03
C LEU A 16 -7.88 24.22 -36.68
N MET A 17 -6.76 24.31 -36.00
CA MET A 17 -6.20 23.17 -35.30
C MET A 17 -7.13 22.86 -34.13
N ALA A 18 -7.96 21.84 -34.28
CA ALA A 18 -8.68 21.24 -33.18
C ALA A 18 -7.64 20.58 -32.28
N PHE A 19 -7.34 21.24 -31.16
CA PHE A 19 -6.64 20.58 -30.06
C PHE A 19 -7.58 19.51 -29.50
N ASN A 20 -7.39 18.27 -29.92
CA ASN A 20 -7.99 17.14 -29.22
C ASN A 20 -7.40 17.11 -27.80
N ASN A 21 -8.04 17.77 -26.87
CA ASN A 21 -7.84 17.52 -25.46
C ASN A 21 -8.30 16.08 -25.22
N LYS A 22 -7.35 15.14 -25.25
CA LYS A 22 -7.56 13.79 -24.76
C LYS A 22 -7.86 13.96 -23.26
N GLU A 23 -9.12 13.86 -22.89
CA GLU A 23 -9.50 13.86 -21.47
C GLU A 23 -8.67 12.75 -20.80
N VAL A 24 -7.89 13.14 -19.80
CA VAL A 24 -7.10 12.23 -18.98
C VAL A 24 -8.11 11.50 -18.10
N HIS A 25 -8.56 10.33 -18.57
CA HIS A 25 -9.45 9.46 -17.78
C HIS A 25 -8.63 8.67 -16.76
N THR A 26 -8.27 9.31 -15.66
CA THR A 26 -7.76 8.59 -14.48
C THR A 26 -8.93 7.88 -13.79
N GLU A 27 -8.90 6.56 -13.78
CA GLU A 27 -9.88 5.77 -13.06
C GLU A 27 -9.50 5.72 -11.56
N VAL A 28 -10.47 5.95 -10.69
CA VAL A 28 -10.27 5.89 -9.23
C VAL A 28 -11.09 4.76 -8.65
N PHE A 29 -10.42 3.86 -7.93
CA PHE A 29 -11.01 2.76 -7.20
C PHE A 29 -10.89 3.04 -5.70
N LYS A 30 -12.00 2.99 -4.97
CA LYS A 30 -12.03 3.12 -3.52
C LYS A 30 -11.88 1.76 -2.87
N VAL A 31 -11.03 1.66 -1.86
CA VAL A 31 -10.83 0.42 -1.13
C VAL A 31 -12.11 0.05 -0.36
N ASP A 32 -12.61 -1.15 -0.60
CA ASP A 32 -13.62 -1.78 0.25
C ASP A 32 -12.92 -2.38 1.47
N THR A 33 -12.94 -1.65 2.57
CA THR A 33 -12.27 -2.03 3.81
C THR A 33 -12.89 -3.27 4.46
N LYS A 34 -14.16 -3.60 4.16
CA LYS A 34 -14.83 -4.80 4.68
C LYS A 34 -14.49 -6.05 3.88
N ALA A 35 -14.25 -5.91 2.57
CA ALA A 35 -13.84 -7.00 1.70
C ALA A 35 -12.33 -7.20 1.67
N SER A 36 -11.56 -6.26 2.23
CA SER A 36 -10.10 -6.30 2.30
C SER A 36 -9.63 -6.91 3.61
N THR A 37 -8.50 -7.63 3.56
CA THR A 37 -7.88 -8.22 4.75
C THR A 37 -6.39 -7.91 4.79
N LEU A 38 -5.88 -7.59 5.98
CA LEU A 38 -4.45 -7.51 6.30
C LEU A 38 -4.20 -8.44 7.48
N GLU A 39 -3.37 -9.46 7.27
CA GLU A 39 -2.97 -10.41 8.32
C GLU A 39 -1.50 -10.19 8.66
N TRP A 40 -1.18 -10.08 9.93
CA TRP A 40 0.20 -9.96 10.39
C TRP A 40 0.71 -11.29 10.98
N TYR A 41 1.99 -11.57 10.76
CA TYR A 41 2.69 -12.75 11.27
C TYR A 41 4.03 -12.29 11.85
N ALA A 42 4.27 -12.59 13.12
CA ALA A 42 5.49 -12.22 13.83
C ALA A 42 6.02 -13.38 14.66
N GLU A 43 7.35 -13.45 14.82
CA GLU A 43 8.03 -14.53 15.49
C GLU A 43 8.99 -14.01 16.56
N LYS A 44 9.13 -14.79 17.61
CA LYS A 44 10.15 -14.67 18.65
C LYS A 44 10.78 -16.03 18.90
N VAL A 45 11.93 -16.08 19.60
CA VAL A 45 12.63 -17.34 19.91
C VAL A 45 11.72 -18.39 20.52
N SER A 46 10.76 -17.98 21.37
CA SER A 46 9.89 -18.89 22.12
C SER A 46 8.52 -19.13 21.48
N GLY A 47 8.25 -18.64 20.27
CA GLY A 47 6.96 -18.84 19.60
C GLY A 47 6.66 -17.81 18.55
N LYS A 48 5.49 -17.93 17.95
CA LYS A 48 4.98 -17.06 16.92
C LYS A 48 3.57 -16.60 17.26
N HIS A 49 3.18 -15.45 16.74
CA HIS A 49 1.83 -14.92 16.82
C HIS A 49 1.36 -14.42 15.46
N ASN A 50 0.07 -14.47 15.23
CA ASN A 50 -0.56 -13.92 14.05
C ASN A 50 -1.90 -13.28 14.40
N GLY A 51 -2.32 -12.40 13.53
CA GLY A 51 -3.58 -11.72 13.73
C GLY A 51 -3.96 -10.86 12.55
N ILE A 52 -4.85 -9.92 12.77
CA ILE A 52 -5.34 -8.99 11.75
C ILE A 52 -5.12 -7.55 12.18
N ILE A 53 -5.08 -6.69 11.16
CA ILE A 53 -5.14 -5.24 11.30
C ILE A 53 -6.06 -4.71 10.20
N GLN A 54 -6.79 -3.62 10.43
CA GLN A 54 -7.81 -3.14 9.50
C GLN A 54 -7.34 -1.93 8.70
N LEU A 55 -7.79 -1.82 7.45
CA LEU A 55 -7.72 -0.60 6.68
C LEU A 55 -8.81 0.38 7.14
N LEU A 56 -8.44 1.64 7.35
CA LEU A 56 -9.37 2.75 7.57
C LEU A 56 -9.91 3.26 6.25
N SER A 57 -9.02 3.41 5.27
CA SER A 57 -9.34 3.97 3.96
C SER A 57 -8.27 3.60 2.94
N GLY A 58 -8.56 3.84 1.68
CA GLY A 58 -7.59 3.79 0.61
C GLY A 58 -8.20 4.12 -0.73
N ASP A 59 -7.34 4.56 -1.63
CA ASP A 59 -7.68 4.72 -3.03
C ASP A 59 -6.56 4.22 -3.93
N ILE A 60 -6.95 3.70 -5.08
CA ILE A 60 -6.04 3.29 -6.15
C ILE A 60 -6.45 4.06 -7.41
N LYS A 61 -5.50 4.72 -8.02
CA LYS A 61 -5.66 5.44 -9.29
C LYS A 61 -5.01 4.64 -10.40
N ASN A 62 -5.72 4.46 -11.49
CA ASN A 62 -5.21 3.87 -12.72
C ASN A 62 -5.18 4.95 -13.80
N ASP A 63 -4.00 5.41 -14.12
CA ASP A 63 -3.76 6.35 -15.22
C ASP A 63 -3.10 5.58 -16.38
N HIS A 64 -3.91 5.11 -17.33
CA HIS A 64 -3.43 4.37 -18.51
C HIS A 64 -2.53 3.16 -18.19
N GLY A 65 -2.86 2.43 -17.12
CA GLY A 65 -2.08 1.28 -16.64
C GLY A 65 -1.01 1.62 -15.60
N HIS A 66 -0.78 2.91 -15.32
CA HIS A 66 0.07 3.35 -14.22
C HIS A 66 -0.74 3.39 -12.92
N LEU A 67 -0.47 2.42 -12.06
CA LEU A 67 -1.14 2.33 -10.77
C LEU A 67 -0.40 3.16 -9.71
N SER A 68 -1.16 3.97 -8.99
CA SER A 68 -0.72 4.68 -7.78
C SER A 68 -1.81 4.56 -6.73
N GLY A 69 -1.50 4.86 -5.47
CA GLY A 69 -2.53 4.76 -4.43
C GLY A 69 -2.01 5.11 -3.05
N THR A 70 -2.94 5.31 -2.14
CA THR A 70 -2.66 5.61 -0.73
C THR A 70 -3.60 4.79 0.13
N PHE A 71 -3.08 4.26 1.24
CA PHE A 71 -3.82 3.43 2.19
C PHE A 71 -3.53 3.91 3.60
N GLU A 72 -4.56 3.95 4.43
CA GLU A 72 -4.47 4.22 5.86
C GLU A 72 -4.89 2.98 6.64
N ILE A 73 -4.10 2.63 7.65
CA ILE A 73 -4.23 1.44 8.47
C ILE A 73 -4.52 1.87 9.91
N ASP A 74 -5.52 1.28 10.54
CA ASP A 74 -5.89 1.55 11.94
C ASP A 74 -5.00 0.78 12.90
N MET A 75 -4.05 1.44 13.55
CA MET A 75 -3.15 0.82 14.52
C MET A 75 -3.87 0.37 15.81
N ASN A 76 -5.05 0.93 16.11
CA ASN A 76 -5.86 0.50 17.23
C ASN A 76 -6.63 -0.80 16.95
N SER A 77 -6.75 -1.19 15.67
CA SER A 77 -7.43 -2.42 15.25
C SER A 77 -6.56 -3.68 15.35
N ILE A 78 -5.30 -3.57 15.78
CA ILE A 78 -4.43 -4.74 15.96
C ILE A 78 -5.12 -5.77 16.86
N GLU A 79 -5.37 -6.95 16.31
CA GLU A 79 -6.03 -8.05 16.99
C GLU A 79 -5.22 -9.34 16.78
N ASP A 80 -4.96 -10.08 17.85
CA ASP A 80 -4.36 -11.41 17.81
C ASP A 80 -5.43 -12.47 17.50
N LYS A 81 -5.10 -13.46 16.66
CA LYS A 81 -6.03 -14.51 16.22
C LYS A 81 -5.60 -15.93 16.60
N ASP A 82 -4.42 -16.12 17.17
CA ASP A 82 -3.91 -17.43 17.57
C ASP A 82 -4.03 -17.71 19.06
N MET A 83 -4.29 -16.70 19.89
CA MET A 83 -4.48 -16.86 21.32
C MET A 83 -5.97 -16.84 21.71
N GLU A 84 -6.33 -17.72 22.64
CA GLU A 84 -7.66 -17.72 23.24
C GLU A 84 -7.86 -16.54 24.19
N ALA A 85 -9.11 -16.08 24.30
CA ALA A 85 -9.47 -15.08 25.31
C ALA A 85 -9.10 -15.56 26.71
N GLY A 86 -8.49 -14.67 27.52
CA GLY A 86 -8.02 -15.00 28.86
C GLY A 86 -6.65 -15.67 28.95
N LYS A 87 -6.07 -16.15 27.83
CA LYS A 87 -4.73 -16.78 27.78
C LYS A 87 -3.61 -15.83 27.36
N GLY A 88 -3.76 -14.54 27.63
CA GLY A 88 -2.73 -13.53 27.32
C GLY A 88 -2.99 -12.70 26.06
N LYS A 89 -4.04 -12.99 25.28
CA LYS A 89 -4.45 -12.25 24.07
C LYS A 89 -4.49 -10.74 24.32
N THR A 90 -5.28 -10.28 25.29
CA THR A 90 -5.42 -8.87 25.65
C THR A 90 -4.10 -8.23 26.05
N LYS A 91 -3.23 -9.00 26.78
CA LYS A 91 -1.91 -8.50 27.18
C LYS A 91 -1.01 -8.27 25.98
N LEU A 92 -1.02 -9.18 24.99
CA LEU A 92 -0.25 -9.04 23.76
C LEU A 92 -0.75 -7.85 22.95
N GLU A 93 -2.06 -7.75 22.70
CA GLU A 93 -2.66 -6.66 21.95
C GLU A 93 -2.40 -5.29 22.60
N THR A 94 -2.55 -5.19 23.91
CA THR A 94 -2.24 -3.96 24.65
C THR A 94 -0.76 -3.61 24.53
N HIS A 95 0.14 -4.59 24.60
CA HIS A 95 1.58 -4.36 24.46
C HIS A 95 1.95 -3.93 23.04
N LEU A 96 1.40 -4.56 22.00
CA LEU A 96 1.61 -4.12 20.62
C LEU A 96 1.16 -2.68 20.38
N LYS A 97 0.07 -2.24 21.02
CA LYS A 97 -0.46 -0.87 20.90
C LYS A 97 0.27 0.14 21.79
N SER A 98 1.09 -0.31 22.75
CA SER A 98 1.82 0.56 23.69
C SER A 98 3.00 1.29 23.05
N ALA A 99 3.59 2.24 23.81
CA ALA A 99 4.77 2.99 23.40
C ALA A 99 6.03 2.10 23.17
N ASP A 100 6.08 0.89 23.77
CA ASP A 100 7.15 -0.08 23.52
C ASP A 100 7.18 -0.60 22.09
N PHE A 101 6.01 -0.58 21.38
CA PHE A 101 5.86 -1.05 20.02
C PHE A 101 5.36 0.06 19.10
N PHE A 102 4.07 0.04 18.76
CA PHE A 102 3.51 0.90 17.72
C PHE A 102 3.03 2.25 18.24
N ASP A 103 2.89 2.41 19.56
CA ASP A 103 2.43 3.66 20.20
C ASP A 103 1.15 4.19 19.57
N ALA A 104 0.14 3.31 19.46
CA ALA A 104 -1.10 3.58 18.74
C ALA A 104 -1.91 4.77 19.34
N ALA A 105 -1.69 5.10 20.61
CA ALA A 105 -2.29 6.27 21.23
C ALA A 105 -1.76 7.57 20.63
N LYS A 106 -0.46 7.63 20.31
CA LYS A 106 0.20 8.79 19.69
C LYS A 106 0.15 8.75 18.17
N PHE A 107 0.22 7.56 17.60
CA PHE A 107 0.25 7.30 16.16
C PHE A 107 -0.87 6.33 15.78
N PRO A 108 -2.13 6.79 15.76
CA PRO A 108 -3.29 5.92 15.57
C PRO A 108 -3.39 5.32 14.18
N THR A 109 -2.61 5.85 13.21
CA THR A 109 -2.61 5.38 11.82
C THR A 109 -1.20 5.09 11.33
N ALA A 110 -1.08 4.04 10.52
CA ALA A 110 0.05 3.85 9.61
C ALA A 110 -0.40 4.14 8.17
N LYS A 111 0.53 4.51 7.30
CA LYS A 111 0.22 4.93 5.93
C LYS A 111 1.13 4.21 4.93
N PHE A 112 0.54 3.73 3.83
CA PHE A 112 1.29 3.22 2.69
C PHE A 112 0.95 3.99 1.44
N VAL A 113 1.98 4.47 0.71
CA VAL A 113 1.83 5.20 -0.56
C VAL A 113 2.57 4.44 -1.64
N ILE A 114 1.85 4.00 -2.68
CA ILE A 114 2.45 3.34 -3.84
C ILE A 114 3.30 4.35 -4.60
N THR A 115 4.58 4.02 -4.84
CA THR A 115 5.50 4.80 -5.65
C THR A 115 5.75 4.20 -7.03
N SER A 116 5.61 2.87 -7.16
CA SER A 116 5.80 2.16 -8.43
C SER A 116 5.07 0.82 -8.42
N VAL A 117 4.50 0.46 -9.57
CA VAL A 117 3.98 -0.88 -9.85
C VAL A 117 4.56 -1.32 -11.19
N ALA A 118 5.41 -2.34 -11.17
CA ALA A 118 6.12 -2.82 -12.35
C ALA A 118 5.72 -4.28 -12.66
N PRO A 119 5.44 -4.63 -13.93
CA PRO A 119 5.09 -6.00 -14.29
C PRO A 119 6.27 -6.96 -14.08
N LEU A 120 5.97 -8.16 -13.59
CA LEU A 120 6.91 -9.27 -13.51
C LEU A 120 6.91 -10.04 -14.82
N THR A 121 8.08 -10.53 -15.22
CA THR A 121 8.26 -11.42 -16.38
C THR A 121 8.35 -12.87 -15.95
N GLY A 122 7.92 -13.81 -16.82
CA GLY A 122 8.02 -15.25 -16.54
C GLY A 122 7.11 -15.76 -15.42
N VAL A 123 6.01 -15.05 -15.15
CA VAL A 123 5.08 -15.39 -14.07
C VAL A 123 4.30 -16.69 -14.34
N LYS A 124 4.05 -17.47 -13.28
CA LYS A 124 3.17 -18.64 -13.33
C LYS A 124 1.72 -18.20 -13.24
N ALA A 125 0.83 -18.93 -13.91
CA ALA A 125 -0.61 -18.66 -13.82
C ALA A 125 -1.08 -18.67 -12.36
N GLY A 126 -1.77 -17.60 -11.94
CA GLY A 126 -2.25 -17.43 -10.57
C GLY A 126 -1.21 -16.98 -9.54
N GLY A 127 0.05 -16.84 -9.94
CA GLY A 127 1.10 -16.26 -9.12
C GLY A 127 1.17 -14.73 -9.21
N PRO A 128 2.06 -14.09 -8.43
CA PRO A 128 2.31 -12.65 -8.51
C PRO A 128 2.66 -12.25 -9.96
N ASN A 129 2.11 -11.12 -10.39
CA ASN A 129 2.30 -10.58 -11.74
C ASN A 129 2.89 -9.16 -11.75
N PHE A 130 2.99 -8.52 -10.58
CA PHE A 130 3.61 -7.21 -10.42
C PHE A 130 4.48 -7.17 -9.17
N THR A 131 5.56 -6.37 -9.23
CA THR A 131 6.27 -5.87 -8.06
C THR A 131 5.69 -4.51 -7.69
N VAL A 132 5.25 -4.37 -6.46
CA VAL A 132 4.76 -3.12 -5.87
C VAL A 132 5.85 -2.54 -4.99
N LYS A 133 6.20 -1.26 -5.20
CA LYS A 133 7.07 -0.47 -4.31
C LYS A 133 6.28 0.67 -3.72
N GLY A 134 6.59 1.02 -2.49
CA GLY A 134 5.92 2.14 -1.84
C GLY A 134 6.59 2.58 -0.56
N LEU A 135 6.16 3.73 -0.07
CA LEU A 135 6.59 4.31 1.18
C LEU A 135 5.63 3.91 2.29
N LEU A 136 6.12 3.14 3.24
CA LEU A 136 5.40 2.79 4.46
C LEU A 136 5.81 3.75 5.58
N THR A 137 4.83 4.39 6.20
CA THR A 137 5.02 5.22 7.39
C THR A 137 4.39 4.51 8.58
N ILE A 138 5.19 4.20 9.59
CA ILE A 138 4.77 3.69 10.90
C ILE A 138 5.35 4.62 11.96
N LYS A 139 4.53 5.05 12.92
CA LYS A 139 4.86 6.12 13.86
C LYS A 139 5.21 7.41 13.07
N ASP A 140 6.42 7.93 13.24
CA ASP A 140 6.95 9.11 12.55
C ASP A 140 8.06 8.76 11.53
N LYS A 141 8.26 7.48 11.23
CA LYS A 141 9.30 6.98 10.33
C LYS A 141 8.71 6.50 9.02
N THR A 142 9.32 6.90 7.91
CA THR A 142 8.94 6.48 6.56
C THR A 142 10.07 5.71 5.92
N ASN A 143 9.80 4.51 5.43
CA ASN A 143 10.76 3.66 4.74
C ASN A 143 10.14 3.05 3.48
N GLU A 144 10.96 2.82 2.46
CA GLU A 144 10.53 2.08 1.28
C GLU A 144 10.39 0.60 1.60
N ILE A 145 9.30 0.00 1.12
CA ILE A 145 9.10 -1.45 1.08
C ILE A 145 8.77 -1.88 -0.34
N SER A 146 9.08 -3.15 -0.65
CA SER A 146 8.78 -3.75 -1.94
C SER A 146 8.28 -5.17 -1.73
N PHE A 147 7.27 -5.57 -2.50
CA PHE A 147 6.72 -6.92 -2.47
C PHE A 147 6.09 -7.29 -3.80
N ASP A 148 6.03 -8.59 -4.07
CA ASP A 148 5.36 -9.10 -5.25
C ASP A 148 3.89 -9.38 -4.95
N ALA A 149 3.01 -9.03 -5.89
CA ALA A 149 1.57 -9.15 -5.76
C ALA A 149 0.90 -9.66 -7.02
N LEU A 150 -0.20 -10.39 -6.84
CA LEU A 150 -1.15 -10.69 -7.91
C LEU A 150 -2.17 -9.55 -7.97
N ILE A 151 -2.09 -8.74 -9.01
CA ILE A 151 -3.04 -7.65 -9.27
C ILE A 151 -3.96 -8.07 -10.43
N LYS A 152 -5.26 -7.95 -10.21
CA LYS A 152 -6.29 -8.17 -11.25
C LYS A 152 -7.11 -6.90 -11.35
N LEU A 153 -7.22 -6.38 -12.58
CA LEU A 153 -8.04 -5.22 -12.90
C LEU A 153 -9.21 -5.69 -13.77
N GLU A 154 -10.40 -5.51 -13.26
CA GLU A 154 -11.67 -5.74 -13.94
C GLU A 154 -12.35 -4.37 -14.17
N GLN A 155 -13.43 -4.32 -14.96
CA GLN A 155 -14.07 -3.06 -15.34
C GLN A 155 -14.37 -2.12 -14.15
N ASN A 156 -14.88 -2.66 -13.03
CA ASN A 156 -15.30 -1.87 -11.87
C ASN A 156 -14.60 -2.30 -10.56
N LYS A 157 -13.60 -3.20 -10.65
CA LYS A 157 -12.98 -3.79 -9.49
C LYS A 157 -11.48 -3.99 -9.72
N LEU A 158 -10.70 -3.63 -8.74
CA LEU A 158 -9.29 -3.99 -8.65
C LEU A 158 -9.10 -4.88 -7.42
N SER A 159 -8.38 -5.98 -7.58
CA SER A 159 -7.95 -6.81 -6.46
C SER A 159 -6.43 -6.96 -6.47
N CYS A 160 -5.85 -6.95 -5.27
CA CYS A 160 -4.41 -7.09 -5.05
C CYS A 160 -4.18 -8.06 -3.90
N ALA A 161 -3.49 -9.17 -4.16
CA ALA A 161 -3.10 -10.14 -3.15
C ALA A 161 -1.57 -10.29 -3.14
N GLY A 162 -0.97 -10.20 -1.96
CA GLY A 162 0.50 -10.25 -1.84
C GLY A 162 0.96 -10.48 -0.40
N SER A 163 2.28 -10.46 -0.23
CA SER A 163 2.92 -10.62 1.07
C SER A 163 4.12 -9.67 1.16
N ALA A 164 4.11 -8.77 2.14
CA ALA A 164 5.16 -7.81 2.41
C ALA A 164 5.92 -8.19 3.67
N ILE A 165 7.25 -8.15 3.63
CA ILE A 165 8.11 -8.27 4.81
C ILE A 165 8.46 -6.86 5.27
N VAL A 166 8.26 -6.60 6.55
CA VAL A 166 8.49 -5.30 7.17
C VAL A 166 9.49 -5.47 8.31
N ASP A 167 10.59 -4.73 8.22
CA ASP A 167 11.59 -4.64 9.28
C ASP A 167 11.20 -3.52 10.26
N ARG A 168 10.71 -3.91 11.45
CA ARG A 168 10.26 -2.96 12.48
C ARG A 168 11.36 -2.09 13.06
N SER A 169 12.62 -2.53 12.96
CA SER A 169 13.77 -1.77 13.47
C SER A 169 13.94 -0.43 12.72
N LYS A 170 13.56 -0.40 11.43
CA LYS A 170 13.57 0.81 10.59
C LYS A 170 12.53 1.86 11.00
N PHE A 171 11.56 1.46 11.85
CA PHE A 171 10.51 2.34 12.38
C PHE A 171 10.70 2.66 13.87
N ASP A 172 11.94 2.48 14.37
CA ASP A 172 12.32 2.75 15.77
C ASP A 172 11.50 1.95 16.80
N ILE A 173 11.10 0.71 16.43
CA ILE A 173 10.43 -0.24 17.32
C ILE A 173 11.50 -1.16 17.89
N LYS A 174 11.97 -0.85 19.12
CA LYS A 174 13.18 -1.43 19.71
C LYS A 174 12.94 -2.63 20.59
N TYR A 175 11.74 -2.75 21.18
CA TYR A 175 11.46 -3.77 22.19
C TYR A 175 11.82 -5.18 21.71
N GLY A 176 12.69 -5.85 22.44
CA GLY A 176 13.15 -7.21 22.12
C GLY A 176 13.91 -7.36 20.79
N SER A 177 14.43 -6.27 20.22
CA SER A 177 15.16 -6.28 18.95
C SER A 177 16.64 -6.52 19.17
N LYS A 178 17.20 -7.52 18.46
CA LYS A 178 18.64 -7.80 18.44
C LYS A 178 19.45 -6.67 17.78
N THR A 179 18.83 -5.90 16.88
CA THR A 179 19.48 -4.75 16.24
C THR A 179 19.85 -3.66 17.25
N PHE A 180 19.06 -3.51 18.33
CA PHE A 180 19.31 -2.49 19.35
C PHE A 180 19.95 -3.04 20.64
N PHE A 181 19.78 -4.35 20.93
CA PHE A 181 20.24 -4.95 22.18
C PHE A 181 21.00 -6.26 21.91
N ALA A 182 22.30 -6.27 22.16
CA ALA A 182 23.16 -7.42 21.83
C ALA A 182 22.83 -8.68 22.66
N ASP A 183 22.50 -8.54 23.96
CA ASP A 183 22.40 -9.64 24.92
C ASP A 183 20.98 -9.88 25.43
N ILE A 184 20.00 -10.02 24.52
CA ILE A 184 18.59 -10.23 24.89
C ILE A 184 18.21 -11.71 25.02
N GLY A 185 19.06 -12.64 24.56
CA GLY A 185 18.86 -14.08 24.67
C GLY A 185 17.49 -14.54 24.19
N ASN A 186 16.81 -15.36 24.97
CA ASN A 186 15.51 -15.94 24.64
C ASN A 186 14.35 -14.92 24.61
N LYS A 187 14.60 -13.65 24.96
CA LYS A 187 13.58 -12.57 24.86
C LYS A 187 13.57 -11.92 23.49
N MET A 188 14.43 -12.35 22.57
CA MET A 188 14.51 -11.81 21.22
C MET A 188 13.22 -12.02 20.46
N ILE A 189 12.75 -10.94 19.82
CA ILE A 189 11.66 -10.90 18.84
C ILE A 189 12.29 -10.56 17.50
N ASN A 190 11.94 -11.29 16.46
CA ASN A 190 12.43 -11.01 15.12
C ASN A 190 12.13 -9.57 14.72
N ASP A 191 13.07 -8.92 14.06
CA ASP A 191 12.85 -7.56 13.57
C ASP A 191 11.94 -7.55 12.35
N GLU A 192 11.93 -8.62 11.58
CA GLU A 192 11.03 -8.80 10.46
C GLU A 192 9.70 -9.42 10.88
N PHE A 193 8.62 -8.85 10.35
CA PHE A 193 7.30 -9.45 10.38
C PHE A 193 6.66 -9.39 8.99
N THR A 194 5.72 -10.29 8.74
CA THR A 194 5.06 -10.41 7.45
C THR A 194 3.64 -9.85 7.52
N ILE A 195 3.26 -9.08 6.50
CA ILE A 195 1.87 -8.69 6.25
C ILE A 195 1.40 -9.43 4.99
N LYS A 196 0.44 -10.34 5.14
CA LYS A 196 -0.34 -10.87 4.01
C LYS A 196 -1.51 -9.93 3.76
N LEU A 197 -1.67 -9.54 2.52
CA LEU A 197 -2.70 -8.59 2.13
C LEU A 197 -3.59 -9.18 1.02
N ASN A 198 -4.88 -8.92 1.15
CA ASN A 198 -5.86 -9.10 0.09
C ASN A 198 -6.72 -7.83 0.07
N VAL A 199 -6.43 -6.95 -0.88
CA VAL A 199 -7.10 -5.65 -1.01
C VAL A 199 -8.07 -5.71 -2.18
N VAL A 200 -9.28 -5.27 -1.92
CA VAL A 200 -10.35 -5.11 -2.91
C VAL A 200 -10.70 -3.63 -3.00
N ALA A 201 -10.74 -3.10 -4.21
CA ALA A 201 -11.15 -1.73 -4.46
C ALA A 201 -12.17 -1.70 -5.61
N VAL A 202 -13.14 -0.80 -5.52
CA VAL A 202 -14.25 -0.65 -6.48
C VAL A 202 -14.39 0.80 -6.93
N LYS A 203 -14.92 0.98 -8.16
CA LYS A 203 -15.28 2.32 -8.68
C LYS A 203 -16.52 2.87 -8.02
#